data_9ad1395778d35265daf021e22043b5c3
#
_entry.id   9ad1395778d35265daf021e22043b5c3
#
_cell.length_a   1.000
_cell.length_b   1.000
_cell.length_c   1.000
_cell.angle_alpha   90.00
_cell.angle_beta   90.00
_cell.angle_gamma   90.00
#
_symmetry.space_group_name_H-M   'P 1'
#
loop_
_entity.id
_entity.type
_entity.pdbx_description
1 polymer ?
#
loop_
_entity_poly.entity_id
_entity_poly.type
_entity_poly.pdbx_seq_one_letter_code
_entity_poly.pdbx_strand_id
1 'polypeptide(L)'
;MMRIHLIQIFNLMKKVEAIIRKSKFDDVKNALHEVEVNFFSYWDVTGVGNEKQGNVYRGISYSTSEIQRRFLSIVVSDEFADRTVEAIVKSGATGNVGDGKIFVLPVEEAIRIRTGEKGSPSLN
;
A
#
# COMPACT_ATOMS: atom_id res chain seq x y z
N MET A 1 20.19 -1.70 -26.91
CA MET A 1 19.97 -2.48 -25.69
C MET A 1 20.33 -1.73 -24.43
N MET A 2 21.49 -1.14 -24.34
CA MET A 2 21.86 -0.35 -23.16
C MET A 2 20.99 0.88 -22.95
N ARG A 3 20.49 1.50 -24.02
CA ARG A 3 19.57 2.64 -23.91
C ARG A 3 18.27 2.30 -23.23
N ILE A 4 17.68 1.17 -23.57
CA ILE A 4 16.40 0.73 -22.98
C ILE A 4 16.59 0.48 -21.50
N HIS A 5 17.68 -0.15 -21.12
CA HIS A 5 18.00 -0.44 -19.74
C HIS A 5 18.20 0.84 -18.91
N LEU A 6 18.92 1.82 -19.46
CA LEU A 6 19.15 3.11 -18.80
C LEU A 6 17.84 3.90 -18.62
N ILE A 7 16.97 3.88 -19.64
CA ILE A 7 15.67 4.54 -19.55
C ILE A 7 14.84 3.92 -18.43
N GLN A 8 14.85 2.60 -18.29
CA GLN A 8 14.15 1.91 -17.20
C GLN A 8 14.68 2.32 -15.83
N ILE A 9 16.01 2.46 -15.69
CA ILE A 9 16.61 2.88 -14.43
C ILE A 9 16.14 4.28 -14.02
N PHE A 10 16.09 5.22 -14.96
CA PHE A 10 15.67 6.59 -14.68
C PHE A 10 14.18 6.74 -14.40
N ASN A 11 13.37 5.82 -14.90
CA ASN A 11 11.91 5.89 -14.75
C ASN A 11 11.34 4.84 -13.81
N LEU A 12 12.18 4.24 -12.96
CA LEU A 12 11.72 3.24 -12.01
C LEU A 12 10.78 3.84 -10.97
N MET A 13 9.61 3.25 -10.93
CA MET A 13 8.56 3.63 -10.00
C MET A 13 7.89 2.37 -9.46
N LYS A 14 7.36 2.47 -8.27
CA LYS A 14 6.62 1.37 -7.65
C LYS A 14 5.25 1.84 -7.21
N LYS A 15 4.31 0.94 -7.31
CA LYS A 15 2.99 1.09 -6.70
C LYS A 15 2.98 0.25 -5.43
N VAL A 16 2.75 0.90 -4.32
CA VAL A 16 2.58 0.25 -3.02
C VAL A 16 1.09 0.19 -2.73
N GLU A 17 0.56 -1.03 -2.71
CA GLU A 17 -0.83 -1.28 -2.34
C GLU A 17 -0.85 -1.87 -0.94
N ALA A 18 -1.62 -1.29 -0.06
CA ALA A 18 -1.69 -1.74 1.33
C ALA A 18 -3.14 -1.94 1.75
N ILE A 19 -3.41 -3.07 2.38
CA ILE A 19 -4.69 -3.35 3.02
C ILE A 19 -4.44 -3.30 4.51
N ILE A 20 -5.04 -2.32 5.19
CA ILE A 20 -4.78 -2.06 6.61
C ILE A 20 -6.07 -2.06 7.41
N ARG A 21 -5.94 -2.16 8.73
CA ARG A 21 -7.06 -1.93 9.64
C ARG A 21 -7.48 -0.47 9.56
N LYS A 22 -8.77 -0.22 9.52
CA LYS A 22 -9.29 1.16 9.56
C LYS A 22 -8.84 1.89 10.82
N SER A 23 -8.73 1.19 11.93
CA SER A 23 -8.29 1.77 13.21
C SER A 23 -6.84 2.26 13.17
N LYS A 24 -6.05 1.80 12.21
CA LYS A 24 -4.66 2.22 12.04
C LYS A 24 -4.46 3.27 10.96
N PHE A 25 -5.52 3.69 10.29
CA PHE A 25 -5.40 4.60 9.16
C PHE A 25 -4.70 5.91 9.53
N ASP A 26 -5.10 6.54 10.63
CA ASP A 26 -4.49 7.82 11.02
C ASP A 26 -3.00 7.66 11.35
N ASP A 27 -2.64 6.59 12.04
CA ASP A 27 -1.24 6.29 12.34
C ASP A 27 -0.42 6.08 11.05
N VAL A 28 -0.98 5.33 10.10
CA VAL A 28 -0.33 5.07 8.81
C VAL A 28 -0.20 6.36 8.01
N LYS A 29 -1.24 7.15 7.93
CA LYS A 29 -1.23 8.44 7.24
C LYS A 29 -0.14 9.36 7.79
N ASN A 30 -0.05 9.46 9.11
CA ASN A 30 0.96 10.30 9.75
C ASN A 30 2.37 9.76 9.50
N ALA A 31 2.56 8.45 9.56
CA ALA A 31 3.85 7.82 9.30
C ALA A 31 4.30 8.04 7.86
N LEU A 32 3.39 7.97 6.90
CA LEU A 32 3.68 8.27 5.50
C LEU A 32 4.10 9.71 5.31
N HIS A 33 3.40 10.64 5.96
CA HIS A 33 3.76 12.06 5.91
C HIS A 33 5.18 12.30 6.47
N GLU A 34 5.55 11.63 7.54
CA GLU A 34 6.88 11.76 8.15
C GLU A 34 8.01 11.30 7.21
N VAL A 35 7.75 10.36 6.32
CA VAL A 35 8.72 9.92 5.31
C VAL A 35 8.52 10.61 3.96
N GLU A 36 7.81 11.74 3.96
CA GLU A 36 7.60 12.59 2.78
C GLU A 36 6.75 11.96 1.69
N VAL A 37 5.85 11.05 2.07
CA VAL A 37 4.86 10.49 1.17
C VAL A 37 3.52 11.14 1.49
N ASN A 38 3.15 12.13 0.69
CA ASN A 38 2.00 13.01 0.96
C ASN A 38 0.81 12.77 0.04
N PHE A 39 1.00 12.01 -1.03
CA PHE A 39 -0.06 11.76 -1.99
C PHE A 39 -0.33 10.28 -2.11
N PHE A 40 -1.55 9.90 -1.80
CA PHE A 40 -2.04 8.54 -2.01
C PHE A 40 -3.56 8.57 -2.07
N SER A 41 -4.12 7.55 -2.69
CA SER A 41 -5.57 7.35 -2.74
C SER A 41 -5.94 6.22 -1.78
N TYR A 42 -7.14 6.27 -1.26
CA TYR A 42 -7.61 5.20 -0.39
C TYR A 42 -9.12 5.03 -0.51
N TRP A 43 -9.59 3.85 -0.18
CA TRP A 43 -11.01 3.53 -0.14
C TRP A 43 -11.24 2.35 0.80
N ASP A 44 -12.47 2.21 1.22
CA ASP A 44 -12.84 1.11 2.08
C ASP A 44 -13.13 -0.13 1.26
N VAL A 45 -12.70 -1.28 1.75
CA VAL A 45 -12.89 -2.56 1.11
C VAL A 45 -13.45 -3.57 2.11
N THR A 46 -14.18 -4.52 1.58
CA THR A 46 -14.63 -5.68 2.34
C THR A 46 -13.94 -6.90 1.76
N GLY A 47 -13.23 -7.62 2.60
CA GLY A 47 -12.56 -8.84 2.22
C GLY A 47 -13.19 -10.06 2.86
N VAL A 48 -12.78 -11.21 2.41
CA VAL A 48 -13.08 -12.50 3.05
C VAL A 48 -11.77 -13.10 3.49
N GLY A 49 -11.68 -13.48 4.73
CA GLY A 49 -10.42 -13.98 5.27
C GLY A 49 -10.61 -14.97 6.40
N ASN A 50 -9.51 -15.59 6.79
CA ASN A 50 -9.43 -16.55 7.88
C ASN A 50 -9.03 -15.86 9.18
N GLU A 51 -9.92 -15.06 9.74
CA GLU A 51 -9.72 -14.55 11.09
C GLU A 51 -10.31 -15.54 12.08
N LYS A 52 -9.46 -16.10 12.91
CA LYS A 52 -9.89 -17.09 13.90
C LYS A 52 -10.41 -16.49 15.18
N GLN A 53 -10.20 -15.20 15.38
CA GLN A 53 -10.59 -14.52 16.60
C GLN A 53 -12.11 -14.38 16.69
N GLY A 54 -12.67 -14.93 17.74
CA GLY A 54 -14.10 -14.83 17.99
C GLY A 54 -14.98 -15.66 17.05
N ASN A 55 -14.39 -16.45 16.19
CA ASN A 55 -15.12 -17.21 15.19
C ASN A 55 -15.34 -18.67 15.59
N VAL A 56 -15.48 -18.93 16.88
CA VAL A 56 -15.87 -20.23 17.39
C VAL A 56 -17.23 -20.09 18.04
N TYR A 57 -18.19 -20.83 17.51
CA TYR A 57 -19.55 -20.86 18.05
C TYR A 57 -19.99 -22.31 18.18
N ARG A 58 -20.38 -22.72 19.39
CA ARG A 58 -20.77 -24.10 19.70
C ARG A 58 -19.71 -25.14 19.31
N GLY A 59 -18.42 -24.79 19.45
CA GLY A 59 -17.33 -25.69 19.09
C GLY A 59 -17.05 -25.76 17.58
N ILE A 60 -17.76 -25.00 16.76
CA ILE A 60 -17.55 -24.93 15.32
C ILE A 60 -16.73 -23.69 15.02
N SER A 61 -15.60 -23.89 14.34
CA SER A 61 -14.76 -22.79 13.89
C SER A 61 -15.24 -22.30 12.53
N TYR A 62 -15.56 -21.03 12.45
CA TYR A 62 -15.85 -20.39 11.16
C TYR A 62 -14.56 -19.88 10.59
N SER A 63 -14.17 -20.40 9.42
CA SER A 63 -12.90 -20.08 8.78
C SER A 63 -12.95 -18.82 7.95
N THR A 64 -14.15 -18.33 7.60
CA THR A 64 -14.30 -17.15 6.75
C THR A 64 -15.26 -16.16 7.37
N SER A 65 -14.92 -14.89 7.23
CA SER A 65 -15.78 -13.78 7.65
C SER A 65 -15.56 -12.61 6.72
N GLU A 66 -16.55 -11.73 6.63
CA GLU A 66 -16.39 -10.46 5.93
C GLU A 66 -15.63 -9.49 6.83
N ILE A 67 -14.56 -8.95 6.31
CA ILE A 67 -13.63 -8.13 7.07
C ILE A 67 -13.57 -6.76 6.43
N GLN A 68 -13.86 -5.73 7.25
CA GLN A 68 -13.77 -4.35 6.82
C GLN A 68 -12.33 -3.87 6.94
N ARG A 69 -11.79 -3.34 5.85
CA ARG A 69 -10.42 -2.85 5.80
C ARG A 69 -10.35 -1.57 4.96
N ARG A 70 -9.22 -0.93 4.99
CA ARG A 70 -8.94 0.24 4.14
C ARG A 70 -7.80 -0.10 3.20
N PHE A 71 -8.02 0.16 1.92
CA PHE A 71 -7.04 -0.06 0.86
C PHE A 71 -6.37 1.26 0.54
N LEU A 72 -5.03 1.27 0.50
CA LEU A 72 -4.24 2.42 0.08
C LEU A 72 -3.53 2.09 -1.23
N SER A 73 -3.48 3.08 -2.12
CA SER A 73 -2.74 2.98 -3.38
C SER A 73 -1.78 4.16 -3.47
N ILE A 74 -0.50 3.85 -3.50
CA ILE A 74 0.57 4.85 -3.41
C ILE A 74 1.57 4.57 -4.53
N VAL A 75 1.77 5.54 -5.42
CA VAL A 75 2.81 5.44 -6.44
C VAL A 75 3.97 6.34 -6.04
N VAL A 76 5.15 5.76 -5.95
CA VAL A 76 6.37 6.45 -5.53
C VAL A 76 7.50 6.16 -6.48
N SER A 77 8.49 7.03 -6.52
CA SER A 77 9.77 6.69 -7.18
C SER A 77 10.42 5.54 -6.44
N ASP A 78 11.22 4.77 -7.17
CA ASP A 78 11.82 3.54 -6.64
C ASP A 78 12.58 3.75 -5.32
N GLU A 79 13.27 4.89 -5.21
CA GLU A 79 14.02 5.23 -4.00
C GLU A 79 13.15 5.42 -2.75
N PHE A 80 11.85 5.69 -2.91
CA PHE A 80 10.91 5.87 -1.80
C PHE A 80 10.18 4.59 -1.44
N ALA A 81 10.30 3.53 -2.23
CA ALA A 81 9.49 2.33 -2.04
C ALA A 81 9.73 1.67 -0.68
N ASP A 82 10.99 1.48 -0.30
CA ASP A 82 11.33 0.81 0.96
C ASP A 82 10.86 1.60 2.18
N ARG A 83 11.08 2.92 2.19
CA ARG A 83 10.63 3.75 3.31
C ARG A 83 9.11 3.81 3.43
N THR A 84 8.42 3.75 2.29
CA THR A 84 6.96 3.69 2.27
C THR A 84 6.46 2.39 2.91
N VAL A 85 7.03 1.27 2.51
CA VAL A 85 6.68 -0.05 3.06
C VAL A 85 6.99 -0.10 4.57
N GLU A 86 8.17 0.33 4.98
CA GLU A 86 8.54 0.34 6.41
C GLU A 86 7.60 1.20 7.25
N ALA A 87 7.24 2.37 6.75
CA ALA A 87 6.33 3.27 7.46
C ALA A 87 4.98 2.60 7.68
N ILE A 88 4.45 1.91 6.68
CA ILE A 88 3.17 1.21 6.78
C ILE A 88 3.26 0.03 7.74
N VAL A 89 4.33 -0.77 7.65
CA VAL A 89 4.51 -1.93 8.54
C VAL A 89 4.58 -1.48 10.00
N LYS A 90 5.39 -0.49 10.29
CA LYS A 90 5.58 -0.02 11.68
C LYS A 90 4.33 0.59 12.27
N SER A 91 3.60 1.37 11.48
CA SER A 91 2.43 2.10 11.97
C SER A 91 1.14 1.30 11.90
N GLY A 92 1.05 0.34 11.00
CA GLY A 92 -0.16 -0.45 10.78
C GLY A 92 -0.23 -1.75 11.55
N ALA A 93 0.90 -2.24 12.05
CA ALA A 93 0.97 -3.52 12.73
C ALA A 93 0.41 -3.46 14.16
N THR A 94 -0.34 -4.49 14.54
CA THR A 94 -0.75 -4.73 15.93
C THR A 94 -0.05 -5.97 16.49
N GLY A 95 0.52 -6.79 15.62
CA GLY A 95 1.08 -8.08 15.97
C GLY A 95 0.06 -9.22 15.94
N ASN A 96 -1.17 -8.91 15.57
CA ASN A 96 -2.26 -9.90 15.53
C ASN A 96 -2.59 -10.29 14.10
N VAL A 97 -3.18 -11.46 13.95
CA VAL A 97 -3.73 -11.91 12.67
C VAL A 97 -4.76 -10.89 12.19
N GLY A 98 -4.72 -10.55 10.92
CA GLY A 98 -5.64 -9.57 10.34
C GLY A 98 -5.06 -8.18 10.17
N ASP A 99 -3.78 -7.98 10.45
CA ASP A 99 -3.12 -6.68 10.26
C ASP A 99 -3.09 -6.22 8.79
N GLY A 100 -3.21 -7.16 7.87
CA GLY A 100 -3.27 -6.84 6.45
C GLY A 100 -2.03 -7.25 5.68
N LYS A 101 -1.92 -6.71 4.48
CA LYS A 101 -0.82 -7.04 3.55
C LYS A 101 -0.42 -5.83 2.74
N ILE A 102 0.81 -5.87 2.27
CA ILE A 102 1.34 -4.88 1.35
C ILE A 102 1.80 -5.60 0.08
N PHE A 103 1.43 -5.05 -1.06
CA PHE A 103 1.90 -5.52 -2.36
C PHE A 103 2.70 -4.40 -3.01
N VAL A 104 3.82 -4.74 -3.61
CA VAL A 104 4.66 -3.79 -4.32
C VAL A 104 4.72 -4.22 -5.78
N LEU A 105 4.29 -3.34 -6.66
CA LEU A 105 4.19 -3.63 -8.09
C LEU A 105 5.03 -2.63 -8.88
N PRO A 106 5.64 -3.07 -9.99
CA PRO A 106 6.29 -2.12 -10.89
C PRO A 106 5.26 -1.26 -11.61
N VAL A 107 5.60 0.01 -11.81
CA VAL A 107 4.79 0.93 -12.60
C VAL A 107 5.58 1.26 -13.87
N GLU A 108 5.01 0.94 -15.01
CA GLU A 108 5.68 1.16 -16.29
C GLU A 108 5.76 2.64 -16.64
N GLU A 109 4.70 3.38 -16.39
CA GLU A 109 4.63 4.78 -16.75
C GLU A 109 3.67 5.53 -15.84
N ALA A 110 3.99 6.78 -15.56
CA ALA A 110 3.10 7.73 -14.90
C ALA A 110 3.11 9.02 -15.69
N ILE A 111 1.96 9.62 -15.89
CA ILE A 111 1.80 10.80 -16.72
C ILE A 111 0.95 11.81 -15.98
N ARG A 112 1.45 13.02 -15.81
CA ARG A 112 0.67 14.10 -15.21
C ARG A 112 -0.32 14.64 -16.25
N ILE A 113 -1.59 14.59 -15.93
CA ILE A 113 -2.64 15.02 -16.86
C ILE A 113 -2.48 16.49 -17.24
N ARG A 114 -2.16 17.36 -16.28
CA ARG A 114 -2.08 18.80 -16.51
C ARG A 114 -1.00 19.18 -17.51
N THR A 115 0.13 18.51 -17.50
CA THR A 115 1.30 18.90 -18.28
C THR A 115 1.74 17.88 -19.32
N GLY A 116 1.27 16.64 -19.21
CA GLY A 116 1.78 15.52 -20.03
C GLY A 116 3.17 15.05 -19.63
N GLU A 117 3.72 15.56 -18.52
CA GLU A 117 5.02 15.14 -18.01
C GLU A 117 5.01 13.69 -17.59
N LYS A 118 6.07 12.96 -17.93
CA LYS A 118 6.15 11.50 -17.72
C LYS A 118 7.24 11.14 -16.72
N GLY A 119 7.10 9.94 -16.15
CA GLY A 119 8.09 9.34 -15.27
C GLY A 119 8.00 9.84 -13.84
N SER A 120 9.04 9.58 -13.03
CA SER A 120 9.04 9.94 -11.62
C SER A 120 8.80 11.44 -11.36
N PRO A 121 9.26 12.38 -12.19
CA PRO A 121 8.92 13.79 -11.97
C PRO A 121 7.43 14.09 -11.98
N SER A 122 6.63 13.25 -12.63
CA SER A 122 5.18 13.42 -12.70
C SER A 122 4.47 13.12 -11.39
N LEU A 123 5.16 12.50 -10.43
CA LEU A 123 4.59 12.05 -9.17
C LEU A 123 4.45 13.16 -8.12
N ASN A 124 5.04 14.30 -8.35
CA ASN A 124 4.99 15.43 -7.41
C ASN A 124 3.94 16.44 -7.75
#